data_cb63ea7a0b8fa55c29cf24839880c89d
#
_entry.id   cb63ea7a0b8fa55c29cf24839880c89d
#
_cell.length_a   1.000
_cell.length_b   1.000
_cell.length_c   1.000
_cell.angle_alpha   90.00
_cell.angle_beta   90.00
_cell.angle_gamma   90.00
#
_symmetry.space_group_name_H-M   'P 1'
#
loop_
_entity.id
_entity.type
_entity.pdbx_description
1 polymer ?
#
loop_
_entity_poly.entity_id
_entity_poly.type
_entity_poly.pdbx_seq_one_letter_code
_entity_poly.pdbx_strand_id
1 'polypeptide(L)'
;MNEFFDKVPVPSESIVVALETSTHSAWISRLLEARGYDVIVAHARDLAFIYKGDKKSDRIDAEKLARMAQADKKLLHPVKLMDKKRQEDLIAIKARDLLVRQRTNIINSIRGFVRSLGIEDVEYSHETINQMYDTLPSEIQQNLRGLFETLTAINSSIKNYDKRIEKLAKDYSETKTLQQIKGVGPLIALSFALIIGDPQRFSSRECAAYIGLIPKRDQSGEVDKQLGITKCGNKLLRRLLVQGAQYIMGAFGEDCDLRDFGNRIAIRGGSIARKKAKVAVARKLAITMLALWRNPDVAYDQHFKSNHKRVKNA
;
A
#
# COMPACT_ATOMS: atom_id res chain seq x y z
N MET A 1 8.33 8.21 30.27
CA MET A 1 7.92 9.32 29.37
C MET A 1 6.96 10.28 30.09
N ASN A 2 5.87 9.81 30.73
CA ASN A 2 4.96 10.64 31.46
C ASN A 2 5.65 11.47 32.54
N GLU A 3 6.43 10.86 33.42
CA GLU A 3 7.19 11.52 34.47
C GLU A 3 8.19 12.59 33.96
N PHE A 4 8.69 12.45 32.74
CA PHE A 4 9.57 13.44 32.13
C PHE A 4 8.78 14.73 31.82
N PHE A 5 7.66 14.60 31.12
CA PHE A 5 6.84 15.78 30.73
C PHE A 5 6.15 16.45 31.92
N ASP A 6 5.86 15.69 32.98
CA ASP A 6 5.30 16.24 34.24
C ASP A 6 6.31 17.11 34.99
N LYS A 7 7.60 16.98 34.71
CA LYS A 7 8.69 17.76 35.35
C LYS A 7 9.15 18.96 34.51
N VAL A 8 8.58 19.18 33.33
CA VAL A 8 8.95 20.32 32.47
C VAL A 8 8.34 21.60 33.04
N PRO A 9 9.14 22.60 33.44
CA PRO A 9 8.65 23.78 34.18
C PRO A 9 8.03 24.86 33.26
N VAL A 10 7.62 24.52 32.06
CA VAL A 10 7.10 25.44 31.04
C VAL A 10 5.72 24.95 30.61
N PRO A 11 4.74 25.86 30.37
CA PRO A 11 3.41 25.48 29.90
C PRO A 11 3.47 24.67 28.58
N SER A 12 2.66 23.61 28.49
CA SER A 12 2.68 22.69 27.33
C SER A 12 2.41 23.40 25.99
N GLU A 13 1.59 24.44 26.00
CA GLU A 13 1.22 25.21 24.81
C GLU A 13 2.40 25.99 24.20
N SER A 14 3.46 26.25 24.99
CA SER A 14 4.66 26.94 24.52
C SER A 14 5.76 25.98 24.03
N ILE A 15 5.52 24.66 24.07
CA ILE A 15 6.50 23.65 23.73
C ILE A 15 6.12 22.96 22.41
N VAL A 16 7.06 22.96 21.48
CA VAL A 16 6.98 22.18 20.24
C VAL A 16 7.77 20.91 20.40
N VAL A 17 7.12 19.76 20.17
CA VAL A 17 7.80 18.45 20.20
C VAL A 17 7.95 17.93 18.78
N ALA A 18 9.19 17.77 18.33
CA ALA A 18 9.49 17.20 17.03
C ALA A 18 9.83 15.71 17.15
N LEU A 19 9.17 14.88 16.35
CA LEU A 19 9.35 13.42 16.32
C LEU A 19 9.69 12.97 14.91
N GLU A 20 10.52 11.94 14.79
CA GLU A 20 10.71 11.23 13.51
C GLU A 20 9.62 10.18 13.30
N THR A 21 9.20 9.94 12.03
CA THR A 21 8.28 8.86 11.70
C THR A 21 8.85 7.49 12.07
N SER A 22 8.18 6.81 12.99
CA SER A 22 8.50 5.47 13.47
C SER A 22 7.23 4.67 13.75
N THR A 23 7.36 3.43 14.20
CA THR A 23 6.22 2.62 14.68
C THR A 23 5.54 3.24 15.89
N HIS A 24 6.24 4.09 16.63
CA HIS A 24 5.75 4.70 17.87
C HIS A 24 5.22 6.12 17.69
N SER A 25 5.59 6.81 16.62
CA SER A 25 5.28 8.23 16.43
C SER A 25 3.79 8.54 16.52
N ALA A 26 2.90 7.68 16.00
CA ALA A 26 1.48 7.94 15.98
C ALA A 26 0.81 7.92 17.37
N TRP A 27 1.18 7.00 18.24
CA TRP A 27 0.60 6.96 19.59
C TRP A 27 1.26 7.98 20.51
N ILE A 28 2.57 8.24 20.34
CA ILE A 28 3.29 9.28 21.09
C ILE A 28 2.73 10.66 20.73
N SER A 29 2.53 10.96 19.44
CA SER A 29 1.94 12.23 19.00
C SER A 29 0.58 12.45 19.66
N ARG A 30 -0.33 11.49 19.56
CA ARG A 30 -1.65 11.60 20.20
C ARG A 30 -1.59 11.78 21.72
N LEU A 31 -0.66 11.12 22.39
CA LEU A 31 -0.47 11.27 23.83
C LEU A 31 -0.02 12.69 24.20
N LEU A 32 0.90 13.25 23.42
CA LEU A 32 1.44 14.59 23.65
C LEU A 32 0.42 15.68 23.26
N GLU A 33 -0.26 15.51 22.13
CA GLU A 33 -1.36 16.39 21.69
C GLU A 33 -2.47 16.44 22.74
N ALA A 34 -2.85 15.31 23.34
CA ALA A 34 -3.83 15.26 24.44
C ALA A 34 -3.37 15.98 25.72
N ARG A 35 -2.10 16.26 25.86
CA ARG A 35 -1.49 17.05 26.95
C ARG A 35 -1.28 18.52 26.57
N GLY A 36 -1.71 18.95 25.39
CA GLY A 36 -1.59 20.33 24.93
C GLY A 36 -0.27 20.70 24.26
N TYR A 37 0.61 19.71 23.95
CA TYR A 37 1.84 19.99 23.21
C TYR A 37 1.57 20.16 21.70
N ASP A 38 2.29 21.10 21.05
CA ASP A 38 2.35 21.18 19.59
C ASP A 38 3.32 20.10 19.06
N VAL A 39 2.79 19.10 18.34
CA VAL A 39 3.61 17.95 17.91
C VAL A 39 3.82 17.97 16.40
N ILE A 40 5.07 17.92 15.99
CA ILE A 40 5.49 17.82 14.60
C ILE A 40 6.08 16.45 14.36
N VAL A 41 5.49 15.67 13.43
CA VAL A 41 6.06 14.39 13.02
C VAL A 41 6.74 14.57 11.68
N ALA A 42 8.06 14.44 11.65
CA ALA A 42 8.89 14.63 10.48
C ALA A 42 9.13 13.34 9.71
N HIS A 43 9.21 13.41 8.38
CA HIS A 43 9.44 12.23 7.55
C HIS A 43 10.92 11.82 7.57
N ALA A 44 11.24 10.61 8.04
CA ALA A 44 12.58 10.10 8.21
C ALA A 44 13.52 10.25 6.99
N ARG A 45 12.99 10.10 5.77
CA ARG A 45 13.78 10.23 4.54
C ARG A 45 14.25 11.66 4.26
N ASP A 46 13.40 12.62 4.60
CA ASP A 46 13.69 14.03 4.36
C ASP A 46 14.71 14.56 5.39
N LEU A 47 14.86 13.83 6.49
CA LEU A 47 15.85 14.07 7.53
C LEU A 47 17.22 13.38 7.28
N ALA A 48 17.38 12.68 6.15
CA ALA A 48 18.60 11.91 5.88
C ALA A 48 19.90 12.73 5.95
N PHE A 49 19.86 14.05 5.73
CA PHE A 49 20.99 14.95 5.87
C PHE A 49 21.39 15.19 7.32
N ILE A 50 20.47 15.04 8.29
CA ILE A 50 20.75 15.17 9.72
C ILE A 50 21.69 14.04 10.17
N TYR A 51 21.50 12.85 9.62
CA TYR A 51 22.20 11.62 10.02
C TYR A 51 23.54 11.41 9.29
N LYS A 52 23.88 12.26 8.32
CA LYS A 52 25.18 12.22 7.65
C LYS A 52 26.24 12.89 8.52
N GLY A 53 26.91 12.10 9.36
CA GLY A 53 28.02 12.54 10.19
C GLY A 53 28.72 11.36 10.84
N ASP A 54 30.04 11.51 11.13
CA ASP A 54 30.87 10.44 11.66
C ASP A 54 30.53 10.04 13.12
N LYS A 55 29.72 10.85 13.81
CA LYS A 55 29.26 10.61 15.17
C LYS A 55 27.74 10.48 15.20
N LYS A 56 27.23 9.25 15.09
CA LYS A 56 25.81 8.96 15.25
C LYS A 56 25.47 8.74 16.72
N SER A 57 24.54 9.55 17.26
CA SER A 57 24.02 9.43 18.61
C SER A 57 22.59 9.95 18.63
N ASP A 58 21.68 9.24 19.29
CA ASP A 58 20.28 9.63 19.43
C ASP A 58 20.13 11.03 20.04
N ARG A 59 21.05 11.42 20.96
CA ARG A 59 21.09 12.76 21.55
C ARG A 59 21.39 13.84 20.51
N ILE A 60 22.38 13.60 19.64
CA ILE A 60 22.77 14.55 18.59
C ILE A 60 21.65 14.67 17.54
N ASP A 61 21.03 13.56 17.19
CA ASP A 61 19.94 13.52 16.21
C ASP A 61 18.70 14.25 16.76
N ALA A 62 18.37 14.06 18.04
CA ALA A 62 17.30 14.79 18.72
C ALA A 62 17.58 16.30 18.80
N GLU A 63 18.83 16.71 19.12
CA GLU A 63 19.24 18.11 19.17
C GLU A 63 19.12 18.79 17.80
N LYS A 64 19.57 18.13 16.74
CA LYS A 64 19.45 18.65 15.36
C LYS A 64 17.99 18.81 14.96
N LEU A 65 17.14 17.81 15.30
CA LEU A 65 15.71 17.85 15.03
C LEU A 65 15.03 19.02 15.75
N ALA A 66 15.38 19.24 17.01
CA ALA A 66 14.86 20.37 17.81
C ALA A 66 15.28 21.73 17.23
N ARG A 67 16.56 21.88 16.84
CA ARG A 67 17.08 23.10 16.20
C ARG A 67 16.37 23.39 14.87
N MET A 68 16.07 22.36 14.07
CA MET A 68 15.29 22.54 12.83
C MET A 68 13.86 22.98 13.10
N ALA A 69 13.20 22.36 14.08
CA ALA A 69 11.86 22.76 14.48
C ALA A 69 11.80 24.23 14.95
N GLN A 70 12.86 24.68 15.63
CA GLN A 70 12.99 26.06 16.10
C GLN A 70 13.25 27.05 14.96
N ALA A 71 14.08 26.66 13.97
CA ALA A 71 14.43 27.54 12.84
C ALA A 71 13.25 27.72 11.87
N ASP A 72 12.68 26.62 11.40
CA ASP A 72 11.47 26.61 10.56
C ASP A 72 10.81 25.23 10.58
N LYS A 73 9.58 25.16 11.10
CA LYS A 73 8.78 23.93 11.15
C LYS A 73 8.58 23.27 9.78
N LYS A 74 8.60 24.05 8.70
CA LYS A 74 8.43 23.55 7.32
C LYS A 74 9.62 22.71 6.86
N LEU A 75 10.83 22.96 7.37
CA LEU A 75 12.04 22.17 7.05
C LEU A 75 11.91 20.70 7.49
N LEU A 76 11.02 20.41 8.44
CA LEU A 76 10.75 19.05 8.91
C LEU A 76 9.81 18.26 7.99
N HIS A 77 9.24 18.90 6.96
CA HIS A 77 8.25 18.27 6.09
C HIS A 77 7.17 17.51 6.89
N PRO A 78 6.33 18.21 7.67
CA PRO A 78 5.40 17.59 8.60
C PRO A 78 4.48 16.57 7.94
N VAL A 79 4.38 15.39 8.55
CA VAL A 79 3.54 14.29 8.07
C VAL A 79 2.23 14.29 8.85
N LYS A 80 1.09 14.37 8.14
CA LYS A 80 -0.23 14.16 8.76
C LYS A 80 -0.37 12.67 9.11
N LEU A 81 -0.48 12.38 10.40
CA LEU A 81 -0.68 11.02 10.88
C LEU A 81 -2.13 10.56 10.62
N MET A 82 -2.28 9.25 10.49
CA MET A 82 -3.59 8.60 10.41
C MET A 82 -4.29 8.67 11.78
N ASP A 83 -5.59 8.93 11.80
CA ASP A 83 -6.37 8.84 13.02
C ASP A 83 -6.39 7.41 13.60
N LYS A 84 -6.73 7.29 14.90
CA LYS A 84 -6.66 6.03 15.62
C LYS A 84 -7.58 4.97 15.02
N LYS A 85 -8.83 5.33 14.68
CA LYS A 85 -9.82 4.41 14.12
C LYS A 85 -9.37 3.84 12.79
N ARG A 86 -8.91 4.69 11.86
CA ARG A 86 -8.37 4.26 10.56
C ARG A 86 -7.12 3.40 10.73
N GLN A 87 -6.28 3.71 11.71
CA GLN A 87 -5.08 2.91 12.02
C GLN A 87 -5.46 1.50 12.50
N GLU A 88 -6.46 1.39 13.39
CA GLU A 88 -6.99 0.11 13.90
C GLU A 88 -7.61 -0.71 12.77
N ASP A 89 -8.43 -0.11 11.91
CA ASP A 89 -9.04 -0.80 10.78
C ASP A 89 -8.00 -1.27 9.74
N LEU A 90 -6.95 -0.49 9.54
CA LEU A 90 -5.84 -0.88 8.65
C LEU A 90 -5.07 -2.11 9.17
N ILE A 91 -5.11 -2.40 10.47
CA ILE A 91 -4.49 -3.62 11.04
C ILE A 91 -5.14 -4.88 10.46
N ALA A 92 -6.47 -4.90 10.27
CA ALA A 92 -7.16 -6.04 9.68
C ALA A 92 -6.64 -6.35 8.27
N ILE A 93 -6.45 -5.31 7.45
CA ILE A 93 -5.90 -5.46 6.08
C ILE A 93 -4.44 -5.94 6.12
N LYS A 94 -3.62 -5.38 7.01
CA LYS A 94 -2.21 -5.80 7.16
C LYS A 94 -2.08 -7.24 7.67
N ALA A 95 -2.93 -7.66 8.61
CA ALA A 95 -2.95 -9.03 9.11
C ALA A 95 -3.34 -10.03 8.02
N ARG A 96 -4.42 -9.72 7.27
CA ARG A 96 -4.80 -10.52 6.10
C ARG A 96 -3.65 -10.64 5.10
N ASP A 97 -3.00 -9.53 4.78
CA ASP A 97 -1.88 -9.51 3.84
C ASP A 97 -0.70 -10.36 4.30
N LEU A 98 -0.39 -10.33 5.60
CA LEU A 98 0.63 -11.19 6.18
C LEU A 98 0.29 -12.66 5.99
N LEU A 99 -0.96 -13.06 6.30
CA LEU A 99 -1.42 -14.43 6.13
C LEU A 99 -1.37 -14.90 4.68
N VAL A 100 -1.76 -14.05 3.71
CA VAL A 100 -1.64 -14.36 2.28
C VAL A 100 -0.19 -14.62 1.87
N ARG A 101 0.76 -13.83 2.39
CA ARG A 101 2.18 -14.03 2.11
C ARG A 101 2.71 -15.33 2.76
N GLN A 102 2.32 -15.63 3.99
CA GLN A 102 2.70 -16.86 4.68
C GLN A 102 2.15 -18.09 3.96
N ARG A 103 0.89 -18.04 3.55
CA ARG A 103 0.29 -19.07 2.70
C ARG A 103 1.12 -19.36 1.46
N THR A 104 1.50 -18.32 0.73
CA THR A 104 2.31 -18.46 -0.49
C THR A 104 3.68 -19.07 -0.18
N ASN A 105 4.31 -18.66 0.91
CA ASN A 105 5.61 -19.20 1.33
C ASN A 105 5.52 -20.69 1.66
N ILE A 106 4.51 -21.10 2.43
CA ILE A 106 4.31 -22.51 2.81
C ILE A 106 4.03 -23.35 1.55
N ILE A 107 3.15 -22.89 0.65
CA ILE A 107 2.85 -23.60 -0.60
C ILE A 107 4.12 -23.80 -1.44
N ASN A 108 4.92 -22.74 -1.59
CA ASN A 108 6.17 -22.84 -2.34
C ASN A 108 7.19 -23.78 -1.68
N SER A 109 7.23 -23.82 -0.35
CA SER A 109 8.09 -24.72 0.41
C SER A 109 7.65 -26.19 0.22
N ILE A 110 6.35 -26.48 0.34
CA ILE A 110 5.80 -27.81 0.09
C ILE A 110 6.15 -28.28 -1.32
N ARG A 111 5.90 -27.44 -2.33
CA ARG A 111 6.25 -27.74 -3.71
C ARG A 111 7.74 -27.99 -3.90
N GLY A 112 8.59 -27.19 -3.24
CA GLY A 112 10.04 -27.39 -3.27
C GLY A 112 10.45 -28.74 -2.71
N PHE A 113 9.90 -29.15 -1.55
CA PHE A 113 10.18 -30.45 -0.95
C PHE A 113 9.72 -31.60 -1.84
N VAL A 114 8.50 -31.55 -2.36
CA VAL A 114 7.93 -32.61 -3.21
C VAL A 114 8.74 -32.75 -4.51
N ARG A 115 9.09 -31.64 -5.17
CA ARG A 115 9.93 -31.67 -6.38
C ARG A 115 11.33 -32.23 -6.13
N SER A 116 11.91 -31.94 -4.96
CA SER A 116 13.25 -32.49 -4.63
C SER A 116 13.28 -34.00 -4.51
N LEU A 117 12.13 -34.64 -4.34
CA LEU A 117 11.96 -36.10 -4.30
C LEU A 117 11.58 -36.70 -5.67
N GLY A 118 11.55 -35.90 -6.74
CA GLY A 118 11.17 -36.34 -8.07
C GLY A 118 9.66 -36.58 -8.24
N ILE A 119 8.84 -36.16 -7.28
CA ILE A 119 7.38 -36.28 -7.39
C ILE A 119 6.91 -35.11 -8.27
N GLU A 120 6.17 -35.41 -9.34
CA GLU A 120 5.64 -34.40 -10.24
C GLU A 120 4.65 -33.50 -9.49
N ASP A 121 4.90 -32.19 -9.59
CA ASP A 121 4.02 -31.17 -9.04
C ASP A 121 2.89 -30.91 -10.03
N VAL A 122 1.76 -31.54 -9.81
CA VAL A 122 0.52 -31.15 -10.47
C VAL A 122 0.20 -29.72 -10.02
N GLU A 123 -0.16 -28.82 -10.98
CA GLU A 123 -0.47 -27.41 -10.67
C GLU A 123 -1.71 -27.29 -9.79
N TYR A 124 -1.57 -27.54 -8.51
CA TYR A 124 -2.62 -27.24 -7.53
C TYR A 124 -2.69 -25.74 -7.26
N SER A 125 -3.88 -25.17 -7.31
CA SER A 125 -4.12 -23.79 -6.87
C SER A 125 -3.96 -23.70 -5.33
N HIS A 126 -3.92 -22.47 -4.80
CA HIS A 126 -3.92 -22.27 -3.34
C HIS A 126 -5.20 -22.75 -2.64
N GLU A 127 -6.28 -23.01 -3.40
CA GLU A 127 -7.55 -23.56 -2.90
C GLU A 127 -7.52 -25.10 -2.90
N THR A 128 -6.86 -25.70 -3.87
CA THR A 128 -6.82 -27.14 -4.09
C THR A 128 -5.54 -27.82 -3.60
N ILE A 129 -4.58 -27.05 -3.06
CA ILE A 129 -3.28 -27.59 -2.62
C ILE A 129 -3.41 -28.70 -1.56
N ASN A 130 -4.46 -28.70 -0.76
CA ASN A 130 -4.72 -29.74 0.21
C ASN A 130 -5.02 -31.11 -0.44
N GLN A 131 -5.53 -31.13 -1.67
CA GLN A 131 -5.74 -32.36 -2.44
C GLN A 131 -4.41 -33.05 -2.80
N MET A 132 -3.33 -32.27 -2.90
CA MET A 132 -2.00 -32.83 -3.09
C MET A 132 -1.59 -33.76 -1.94
N TYR A 133 -2.00 -33.43 -0.69
CA TYR A 133 -1.65 -34.23 0.49
C TYR A 133 -2.02 -35.70 0.33
N ASP A 134 -3.22 -35.98 -0.18
CA ASP A 134 -3.75 -37.33 -0.33
C ASP A 134 -3.02 -38.12 -1.42
N THR A 135 -2.32 -37.46 -2.32
CA THR A 135 -1.53 -38.09 -3.42
C THR A 135 -0.08 -38.40 -3.03
N LEU A 136 0.38 -37.92 -1.87
CA LEU A 136 1.75 -38.13 -1.42
C LEU A 136 1.96 -39.49 -0.77
N PRO A 137 3.17 -40.09 -0.85
CA PRO A 137 3.53 -41.27 -0.05
C PRO A 137 3.33 -41.02 1.45
N SER A 138 2.94 -42.05 2.20
CA SER A 138 2.56 -41.96 3.63
C SER A 138 3.64 -41.33 4.52
N GLU A 139 4.91 -41.65 4.28
CA GLU A 139 6.04 -41.07 5.01
C GLU A 139 6.19 -39.56 4.76
N ILE A 140 5.96 -39.11 3.52
CA ILE A 140 6.00 -37.68 3.15
C ILE A 140 4.79 -36.95 3.70
N GLN A 141 3.61 -37.61 3.68
CA GLN A 141 2.42 -37.06 4.34
C GLN A 141 2.68 -36.76 5.83
N GLN A 142 3.30 -37.72 6.54
CA GLN A 142 3.63 -37.57 7.96
C GLN A 142 4.57 -36.38 8.20
N ASN A 143 5.62 -36.24 7.37
CA ASN A 143 6.59 -35.15 7.48
C ASN A 143 6.00 -33.77 7.14
N LEU A 144 5.05 -33.69 6.23
CA LEU A 144 4.44 -32.42 5.78
C LEU A 144 3.13 -32.09 6.45
N ARG A 145 2.58 -32.97 7.27
CA ARG A 145 1.26 -32.85 7.93
C ARG A 145 1.07 -31.48 8.58
N GLY A 146 2.02 -31.05 9.40
CA GLY A 146 1.94 -29.76 10.11
C GLY A 146 1.85 -28.54 9.17
N LEU A 147 2.46 -28.61 7.97
CA LEU A 147 2.36 -27.55 6.97
C LEU A 147 0.98 -27.50 6.33
N PHE A 148 0.36 -28.64 6.02
CA PHE A 148 -1.00 -28.69 5.46
C PHE A 148 -2.06 -28.28 6.49
N GLU A 149 -1.92 -28.68 7.76
CA GLU A 149 -2.76 -28.20 8.86
C GLU A 149 -2.66 -26.68 9.03
N THR A 150 -1.44 -26.14 8.97
CA THR A 150 -1.19 -24.70 9.01
C THR A 150 -1.83 -23.98 7.82
N LEU A 151 -1.75 -24.53 6.60
CA LEU A 151 -2.41 -23.96 5.41
C LEU A 151 -3.92 -23.89 5.57
N THR A 152 -4.53 -24.94 6.13
CA THR A 152 -5.97 -24.99 6.39
C THR A 152 -6.40 -23.91 7.37
N ALA A 153 -5.66 -23.73 8.48
CA ALA A 153 -5.89 -22.68 9.46
C ALA A 153 -5.72 -21.26 8.87
N ILE A 154 -4.66 -21.06 8.08
CA ILE A 154 -4.41 -19.78 7.38
C ILE A 154 -5.53 -19.47 6.40
N ASN A 155 -5.99 -20.43 5.59
CA ASN A 155 -7.08 -20.23 4.62
C ASN A 155 -8.39 -19.84 5.33
N SER A 156 -8.72 -20.49 6.44
CA SER A 156 -9.87 -20.13 7.27
C SER A 156 -9.75 -18.71 7.81
N SER A 157 -8.59 -18.35 8.35
CA SER A 157 -8.32 -17.01 8.86
C SER A 157 -8.42 -15.94 7.79
N ILE A 158 -7.89 -16.17 6.58
CA ILE A 158 -8.00 -15.25 5.45
C ILE A 158 -9.47 -15.01 5.10
N LYS A 159 -10.31 -16.07 5.01
CA LYS A 159 -11.76 -15.95 4.75
C LYS A 159 -12.45 -15.08 5.82
N ASN A 160 -12.08 -15.24 7.08
CA ASN A 160 -12.64 -14.44 8.17
C ASN A 160 -12.23 -12.96 8.06
N TYR A 161 -10.98 -12.67 7.70
CA TYR A 161 -10.54 -11.30 7.44
C TYR A 161 -11.22 -10.71 6.21
N ASP A 162 -11.46 -11.49 5.14
CA ASP A 162 -12.19 -11.01 3.96
C ASP A 162 -13.60 -10.54 4.33
N LYS A 163 -14.35 -11.35 5.07
CA LYS A 163 -15.68 -10.97 5.60
C LYS A 163 -15.63 -9.72 6.48
N ARG A 164 -14.61 -9.62 7.36
CA ARG A 164 -14.41 -8.44 8.20
C ARG A 164 -14.13 -7.18 7.38
N ILE A 165 -13.29 -7.28 6.36
CA ILE A 165 -12.94 -6.17 5.46
C ILE A 165 -14.16 -5.72 4.66
N GLU A 166 -14.98 -6.66 4.16
CA GLU A 166 -16.25 -6.34 3.49
C GLU A 166 -17.21 -5.57 4.41
N LYS A 167 -17.29 -5.97 5.69
CA LYS A 167 -18.09 -5.25 6.68
C LYS A 167 -17.52 -3.86 6.95
N LEU A 168 -16.22 -3.74 7.22
CA LEU A 168 -15.55 -2.47 7.45
C LEU A 168 -15.68 -1.51 6.24
N ALA A 169 -15.64 -2.04 5.02
CA ALA A 169 -15.80 -1.23 3.82
C ALA A 169 -17.16 -0.50 3.77
N LYS A 170 -18.19 -1.04 4.41
CA LYS A 170 -19.51 -0.39 4.48
C LYS A 170 -19.54 0.81 5.44
N ASP A 171 -18.65 0.82 6.43
CA ASP A 171 -18.54 1.91 7.41
C ASP A 171 -17.87 3.17 6.82
N TYR A 172 -17.26 3.04 5.63
CA TYR A 172 -16.57 4.11 4.91
C TYR A 172 -17.34 4.43 3.62
N SER A 173 -18.09 5.54 3.60
CA SER A 173 -18.95 5.93 2.46
C SER A 173 -18.19 6.02 1.14
N GLU A 174 -16.95 6.49 1.17
CA GLU A 174 -16.08 6.60 0.01
C GLU A 174 -15.81 5.27 -0.70
N THR A 175 -15.85 4.15 0.03
CA THR A 175 -15.59 2.83 -0.57
C THR A 175 -16.65 2.44 -1.59
N LYS A 176 -17.92 2.84 -1.39
CA LYS A 176 -19.01 2.61 -2.34
C LYS A 176 -18.73 3.32 -3.66
N THR A 177 -18.29 4.57 -3.58
CA THR A 177 -17.91 5.37 -4.75
C THR A 177 -16.72 4.73 -5.50
N LEU A 178 -15.69 4.30 -4.79
CA LEU A 178 -14.51 3.69 -5.39
C LEU A 178 -14.78 2.34 -6.05
N GLN A 179 -15.73 1.57 -5.52
CA GLN A 179 -16.12 0.27 -6.07
C GLN A 179 -16.93 0.35 -7.37
N GLN A 180 -17.32 1.55 -7.83
CA GLN A 180 -17.88 1.72 -9.17
C GLN A 180 -16.87 1.35 -10.27
N ILE A 181 -15.56 1.40 -9.95
CA ILE A 181 -14.51 1.01 -10.91
C ILE A 181 -14.40 -0.52 -10.91
N LYS A 182 -14.71 -1.17 -12.04
CA LYS A 182 -14.51 -2.61 -12.19
C LYS A 182 -13.05 -3.00 -11.93
N GLY A 183 -12.85 -4.04 -11.13
CA GLY A 183 -11.53 -4.43 -10.63
C GLY A 183 -11.13 -3.77 -9.31
N VAL A 184 -11.97 -2.90 -8.75
CA VAL A 184 -11.81 -2.33 -7.39
C VAL A 184 -12.86 -2.97 -6.48
N GLY A 185 -12.49 -4.03 -5.79
CA GLY A 185 -13.31 -4.65 -4.75
C GLY A 185 -13.15 -3.98 -3.38
N PRO A 186 -13.89 -4.46 -2.35
CA PRO A 186 -13.87 -3.89 -0.99
C PRO A 186 -12.46 -3.75 -0.39
N LEU A 187 -11.60 -4.74 -0.60
CA LEU A 187 -10.22 -4.71 -0.11
C LEU A 187 -9.40 -3.55 -0.69
N ILE A 188 -9.48 -3.32 -2.01
CA ILE A 188 -8.74 -2.25 -2.68
C ILE A 188 -9.33 -0.90 -2.28
N ALA A 189 -10.66 -0.77 -2.32
CA ALA A 189 -11.37 0.46 -1.98
C ALA A 189 -11.07 0.91 -0.53
N LEU A 190 -11.24 0.00 0.43
CA LEU A 190 -10.97 0.29 1.85
C LEU A 190 -9.48 0.59 2.10
N SER A 191 -8.57 -0.18 1.48
CA SER A 191 -7.13 0.09 1.61
C SER A 191 -6.77 1.46 1.08
N PHE A 192 -7.35 1.88 -0.05
CA PHE A 192 -7.13 3.19 -0.63
C PHE A 192 -7.66 4.29 0.28
N ALA A 193 -8.90 4.17 0.75
CA ALA A 193 -9.54 5.12 1.66
C ALA A 193 -8.74 5.30 2.96
N LEU A 194 -8.34 4.20 3.60
CA LEU A 194 -7.60 4.24 4.87
C LEU A 194 -6.18 4.83 4.70
N ILE A 195 -5.46 4.45 3.64
CA ILE A 195 -4.06 4.85 3.46
C ILE A 195 -3.93 6.28 2.94
N ILE A 196 -4.81 6.72 2.04
CA ILE A 196 -4.85 8.10 1.54
C ILE A 196 -5.38 9.05 2.64
N GLY A 197 -6.41 8.62 3.35
CA GLY A 197 -6.99 9.31 4.51
C GLY A 197 -7.87 10.50 4.13
N ASP A 198 -7.39 11.40 3.27
CA ASP A 198 -8.06 12.61 2.82
C ASP A 198 -7.78 12.80 1.32
N PRO A 199 -8.81 12.86 0.46
CA PRO A 199 -8.62 13.00 -0.98
C PRO A 199 -8.04 14.37 -1.37
N GLN A 200 -8.17 15.40 -0.53
CA GLN A 200 -7.61 16.72 -0.78
C GLN A 200 -6.12 16.84 -0.43
N ARG A 201 -5.58 15.84 0.30
CA ARG A 201 -4.20 15.83 0.76
C ARG A 201 -3.17 15.82 -0.38
N PHE A 202 -3.49 15.25 -1.52
CA PHE A 202 -2.54 15.02 -2.61
C PHE A 202 -3.10 15.53 -3.95
N SER A 203 -2.32 16.18 -4.75
CA SER A 203 -2.58 16.25 -6.19
C SER A 203 -2.52 14.86 -6.83
N SER A 204 -3.00 14.70 -8.05
CA SER A 204 -2.93 13.42 -8.77
C SER A 204 -1.50 12.90 -8.93
N ARG A 205 -0.53 13.80 -9.13
CA ARG A 205 0.89 13.47 -9.26
C ARG A 205 1.48 13.01 -7.92
N GLU A 206 1.16 13.72 -6.86
CA GLU A 206 1.62 13.40 -5.50
C GLU A 206 1.03 12.09 -4.98
N CYS A 207 -0.24 11.80 -5.26
CA CYS A 207 -0.85 10.52 -4.93
C CYS A 207 -0.09 9.35 -5.60
N ALA A 208 0.20 9.46 -6.90
CA ALA A 208 0.98 8.44 -7.61
C ALA A 208 2.41 8.32 -7.07
N ALA A 209 3.04 9.42 -6.64
CA ALA A 209 4.35 9.44 -5.98
C ALA A 209 4.31 8.79 -4.59
N TYR A 210 3.29 9.13 -3.79
CA TYR A 210 3.07 8.57 -2.45
C TYR A 210 2.89 7.05 -2.47
N ILE A 211 2.31 6.50 -3.54
CA ILE A 211 2.17 5.04 -3.74
C ILE A 211 3.44 4.44 -4.36
N GLY A 212 4.33 5.27 -4.92
CA GLY A 212 5.57 4.84 -5.58
C GLY A 212 5.35 4.23 -6.96
N LEU A 213 4.31 4.68 -7.68
CA LEU A 213 3.97 4.27 -9.04
C LEU A 213 4.46 5.27 -10.10
N ILE A 214 5.34 6.22 -9.74
CA ILE A 214 5.98 7.12 -10.69
C ILE A 214 7.33 6.55 -11.16
N PRO A 215 7.76 6.86 -12.39
CA PRO A 215 9.09 6.49 -12.86
C PRO A 215 10.18 7.14 -12.01
N LYS A 216 11.22 6.38 -11.70
CA LYS A 216 12.48 6.93 -11.19
C LYS A 216 13.22 7.57 -12.37
N ARG A 217 13.64 8.80 -12.22
CA ARG A 217 14.52 9.49 -13.17
C ARG A 217 15.93 9.49 -12.63
N ASP A 218 16.86 9.30 -13.55
CA ASP A 218 18.28 9.51 -13.33
C ASP A 218 18.71 10.57 -14.35
N GLN A 219 18.78 11.81 -13.89
CA GLN A 219 19.07 12.96 -14.73
C GLN A 219 20.38 13.59 -14.27
N SER A 220 21.37 13.57 -15.12
CA SER A 220 22.68 14.15 -14.88
C SER A 220 23.17 14.77 -16.19
N GLY A 221 23.30 16.09 -16.22
CA GLY A 221 23.65 16.84 -17.42
C GLY A 221 22.67 16.58 -18.58
N GLU A 222 23.19 16.16 -19.72
CA GLU A 222 22.39 15.83 -20.92
C GLU A 222 21.73 14.44 -20.88
N VAL A 223 22.03 13.63 -19.87
CA VAL A 223 21.51 12.25 -19.73
C VAL A 223 20.23 12.26 -18.92
N ASP A 224 19.07 11.98 -19.53
CA ASP A 224 17.79 11.73 -18.83
C ASP A 224 17.36 10.28 -19.06
N LYS A 225 17.70 9.41 -18.12
CA LYS A 225 17.32 7.98 -18.15
C LYS A 225 16.08 7.73 -17.32
N GLN A 226 15.01 7.28 -17.97
CA GLN A 226 13.82 6.79 -17.31
C GLN A 226 14.03 5.34 -16.84
N LEU A 227 14.11 5.16 -15.54
CA LEU A 227 14.24 3.85 -14.88
C LEU A 227 12.85 3.24 -14.58
N GLY A 228 12.83 2.11 -13.86
CA GLY A 228 11.59 1.54 -13.32
C GLY A 228 10.88 2.49 -12.34
N ILE A 229 9.76 2.05 -11.76
CA ILE A 229 9.05 2.85 -10.74
C ILE A 229 9.89 3.03 -9.47
N THR A 230 9.67 4.14 -8.77
CA THR A 230 10.42 4.49 -7.54
C THR A 230 10.28 3.45 -6.43
N LYS A 231 9.13 2.75 -6.35
CA LYS A 231 8.76 1.81 -5.27
C LYS A 231 8.82 2.46 -3.87
N CYS A 232 9.01 3.76 -3.78
CA CYS A 232 8.89 4.52 -2.56
C CYS A 232 7.43 4.56 -2.10
N GLY A 233 7.18 4.67 -0.78
CA GLY A 233 5.83 4.77 -0.24
C GLY A 233 5.15 3.43 0.03
N ASN A 234 3.81 3.42 0.07
CA ASN A 234 3.04 2.30 0.62
C ASN A 234 3.08 1.05 -0.27
N LYS A 235 3.83 0.03 0.16
CA LYS A 235 4.02 -1.24 -0.57
C LYS A 235 2.73 -2.05 -0.69
N LEU A 236 1.89 -2.03 0.35
CA LEU A 236 0.63 -2.78 0.38
C LEU A 236 -0.34 -2.21 -0.66
N LEU A 237 -0.61 -0.90 -0.61
CA LEU A 237 -1.53 -0.24 -1.54
C LEU A 237 -1.04 -0.38 -3.00
N ARG A 238 0.25 -0.18 -3.25
CA ARG A 238 0.83 -0.37 -4.58
C ARG A 238 0.57 -1.78 -5.13
N ARG A 239 0.75 -2.83 -4.31
CA ARG A 239 0.51 -4.22 -4.72
C ARG A 239 -0.97 -4.46 -5.02
N LEU A 240 -1.88 -3.97 -4.17
CA LEU A 240 -3.31 -4.11 -4.37
C LEU A 240 -3.78 -3.41 -5.66
N LEU A 241 -3.28 -2.21 -5.93
CA LEU A 241 -3.58 -1.50 -7.18
C LEU A 241 -3.05 -2.24 -8.42
N VAL A 242 -1.88 -2.87 -8.32
CA VAL A 242 -1.36 -3.73 -9.40
C VAL A 242 -2.23 -4.97 -9.59
N GLN A 243 -2.78 -5.55 -8.52
CA GLN A 243 -3.75 -6.65 -8.62
C GLN A 243 -5.05 -6.20 -9.31
N GLY A 244 -5.60 -5.03 -8.94
CA GLY A 244 -6.74 -4.44 -9.65
C GLY A 244 -6.45 -4.21 -11.13
N ALA A 245 -5.27 -3.69 -11.45
CA ALA A 245 -4.83 -3.52 -12.84
C ALA A 245 -4.66 -4.86 -13.59
N GLN A 246 -4.23 -5.92 -12.91
CA GLN A 246 -4.16 -7.27 -13.48
C GLN A 246 -5.55 -7.81 -13.81
N TYR A 247 -6.54 -7.58 -12.96
CA TYR A 247 -7.93 -7.93 -13.23
C TYR A 247 -8.46 -7.17 -14.45
N ILE A 248 -8.32 -5.83 -14.48
CA ILE A 248 -8.76 -4.96 -15.57
C ILE A 248 -8.18 -5.41 -16.92
N MET A 249 -6.89 -5.78 -16.95
CA MET A 249 -6.18 -6.20 -18.17
C MET A 249 -6.28 -7.71 -18.45
N GLY A 250 -6.85 -8.48 -17.54
CA GLY A 250 -6.94 -9.93 -17.63
C GLY A 250 -8.14 -10.41 -18.47
N ALA A 251 -8.30 -11.73 -18.57
CA ALA A 251 -9.37 -12.36 -19.34
C ALA A 251 -10.78 -12.00 -18.81
N PHE A 252 -10.92 -11.75 -17.51
CA PHE A 252 -12.18 -11.43 -16.85
C PHE A 252 -12.47 -9.92 -16.78
N GLY A 253 -11.57 -9.06 -17.27
CA GLY A 253 -11.77 -7.62 -17.27
C GLY A 253 -12.75 -7.20 -18.37
N GLU A 254 -13.65 -6.30 -18.03
CA GLU A 254 -14.56 -5.68 -19.00
C GLU A 254 -13.82 -4.63 -19.84
N ASP A 255 -14.35 -4.33 -21.03
CA ASP A 255 -13.81 -3.27 -21.87
C ASP A 255 -14.04 -1.91 -21.21
N CYS A 256 -12.97 -1.13 -21.12
CA CYS A 256 -12.97 0.19 -20.50
C CYS A 256 -11.74 1.00 -20.91
N ASP A 257 -11.81 2.32 -20.72
CA ASP A 257 -10.69 3.24 -21.00
C ASP A 257 -9.36 2.87 -20.31
N LEU A 258 -9.42 2.25 -19.12
CA LEU A 258 -8.23 1.78 -18.42
C LEU A 258 -7.60 0.57 -19.09
N ARG A 259 -8.42 -0.37 -19.57
CA ARG A 259 -7.99 -1.55 -20.33
C ARG A 259 -7.38 -1.13 -21.66
N ASP A 260 -8.04 -0.24 -22.40
CA ASP A 260 -7.55 0.29 -23.68
C ASP A 260 -6.22 1.02 -23.52
N PHE A 261 -6.08 1.80 -22.45
CA PHE A 261 -4.82 2.44 -22.13
C PHE A 261 -3.70 1.42 -21.90
N GLY A 262 -3.98 0.35 -21.15
CA GLY A 262 -3.04 -0.72 -20.90
C GLY A 262 -2.66 -1.48 -22.16
N ASN A 263 -3.64 -1.83 -23.00
CA ASN A 263 -3.44 -2.56 -24.25
C ASN A 263 -2.55 -1.79 -25.22
N ARG A 264 -2.71 -0.47 -25.35
CA ARG A 264 -1.83 0.37 -26.20
C ARG A 264 -0.36 0.33 -25.76
N ILE A 265 -0.09 0.11 -24.48
CA ILE A 265 1.28 -0.07 -23.97
C ILE A 265 1.75 -1.50 -24.20
N ALA A 266 0.88 -2.49 -23.98
CA ALA A 266 1.21 -3.91 -24.11
C ALA A 266 1.55 -4.33 -25.54
N ILE A 267 0.90 -3.73 -26.55
CA ILE A 267 1.12 -3.98 -27.98
C ILE A 267 2.56 -3.65 -28.41
N ARG A 268 3.26 -2.76 -27.70
CA ARG A 268 4.67 -2.40 -28.00
C ARG A 268 5.67 -3.55 -27.87
N GLY A 269 5.21 -4.72 -27.39
CA GLY A 269 5.89 -5.99 -27.51
C GLY A 269 6.32 -6.66 -26.20
N GLY A 270 6.24 -7.99 -26.21
CA GLY A 270 6.83 -8.91 -25.25
C GLY A 270 6.30 -8.86 -23.81
N SER A 271 6.86 -9.70 -22.96
CA SER A 271 6.50 -9.83 -21.54
C SER A 271 6.80 -8.55 -20.74
N ILE A 272 7.84 -7.82 -21.12
CA ILE A 272 8.25 -6.57 -20.46
C ILE A 272 7.20 -5.47 -20.68
N ALA A 273 6.70 -5.30 -21.90
CA ALA A 273 5.67 -4.31 -22.21
C ALA A 273 4.37 -4.62 -21.48
N ARG A 274 3.97 -5.89 -21.39
CA ARG A 274 2.80 -6.33 -20.60
C ARG A 274 2.94 -6.02 -19.11
N LYS A 275 4.14 -6.24 -18.52
CA LYS A 275 4.42 -5.86 -17.11
C LYS A 275 4.37 -4.34 -16.91
N LYS A 276 4.96 -3.55 -17.83
CA LYS A 276 4.90 -2.09 -17.81
C LYS A 276 3.46 -1.58 -17.94
N ALA A 277 2.65 -2.17 -18.80
CA ALA A 277 1.25 -1.84 -18.99
C ALA A 277 0.44 -1.98 -17.69
N LYS A 278 0.57 -3.10 -16.97
CA LYS A 278 -0.09 -3.33 -15.68
C LYS A 278 0.26 -2.25 -14.65
N VAL A 279 1.52 -1.88 -14.56
CA VAL A 279 2.00 -0.82 -13.64
C VAL A 279 1.45 0.56 -14.05
N ALA A 280 1.42 0.85 -15.35
CA ALA A 280 0.86 2.10 -15.86
C ALA A 280 -0.66 2.20 -15.60
N VAL A 281 -1.39 1.10 -15.79
CA VAL A 281 -2.82 1.00 -15.45
C VAL A 281 -3.02 1.18 -13.95
N ALA A 282 -2.22 0.54 -13.10
CA ALA A 282 -2.29 0.70 -11.64
C ALA A 282 -2.11 2.16 -11.20
N ARG A 283 -1.16 2.88 -11.83
CA ARG A 283 -0.98 4.32 -11.59
C ARG A 283 -2.22 5.11 -12.00
N LYS A 284 -2.76 4.84 -13.18
CA LYS A 284 -3.93 5.54 -13.70
C LYS A 284 -5.17 5.22 -12.85
N LEU A 285 -5.32 3.97 -12.42
CA LEU A 285 -6.36 3.54 -11.51
C LEU A 285 -6.31 4.34 -10.19
N ALA A 286 -5.14 4.49 -9.57
CA ALA A 286 -4.99 5.29 -8.35
C ALA A 286 -5.43 6.75 -8.55
N ILE A 287 -5.06 7.37 -9.68
CA ILE A 287 -5.45 8.74 -10.01
C ILE A 287 -6.97 8.84 -10.25
N THR A 288 -7.55 7.86 -10.95
CA THR A 288 -8.99 7.80 -11.18
C THR A 288 -9.76 7.62 -9.86
N MET A 289 -9.30 6.73 -8.97
CA MET A 289 -9.87 6.57 -7.63
C MET A 289 -9.83 7.87 -6.83
N LEU A 290 -8.71 8.60 -6.85
CA LEU A 290 -8.60 9.89 -6.17
C LEU A 290 -9.56 10.92 -6.73
N ALA A 291 -9.66 11.02 -8.05
CA ALA A 291 -10.56 11.96 -8.73
C ALA A 291 -12.04 11.65 -8.43
N LEU A 292 -12.40 10.38 -8.43
CA LEU A 292 -13.75 9.93 -8.12
C LEU A 292 -14.12 10.19 -6.65
N TRP A 293 -13.18 9.98 -5.73
CA TRP A 293 -13.40 10.27 -4.32
C TRP A 293 -13.59 11.78 -4.03
N ARG A 294 -12.92 12.64 -4.80
CA ARG A 294 -13.10 14.10 -4.70
C ARG A 294 -14.45 14.59 -5.22
N ASN A 295 -15.05 13.83 -6.12
CA ASN A 295 -16.29 14.19 -6.76
C ASN A 295 -17.29 13.04 -6.60
N PRO A 296 -17.82 12.80 -5.38
CA PRO A 296 -18.64 11.63 -5.08
C PRO A 296 -19.99 11.64 -5.82
N ASP A 297 -20.47 12.81 -6.23
CA ASP A 297 -21.72 13.00 -6.97
C ASP A 297 -21.60 12.65 -8.46
N VAL A 298 -20.37 12.46 -8.95
CA VAL A 298 -20.12 12.09 -10.35
C VAL A 298 -20.07 10.58 -10.48
N ALA A 299 -21.00 10.00 -11.25
CA ALA A 299 -20.97 8.59 -11.58
C ALA A 299 -19.71 8.26 -12.40
N TYR A 300 -19.10 7.11 -12.12
CA TYR A 300 -17.95 6.66 -12.89
C TYR A 300 -18.37 6.16 -14.26
N ASP A 301 -17.93 6.84 -15.32
CA ASP A 301 -18.07 6.38 -16.71
C ASP A 301 -16.81 5.63 -17.14
N GLN A 302 -16.94 4.34 -17.40
CA GLN A 302 -15.83 3.48 -17.83
C GLN A 302 -15.29 3.85 -19.22
N HIS A 303 -16.10 4.51 -20.04
CA HIS A 303 -15.82 4.90 -21.43
C HIS A 303 -15.75 6.41 -21.63
N PHE A 304 -15.54 7.17 -20.55
CA PHE A 304 -15.54 8.66 -20.57
C PHE A 304 -14.71 9.25 -21.73
N LYS A 305 -13.48 8.78 -21.92
CA LYS A 305 -12.62 9.27 -22.98
C LYS A 305 -13.04 8.84 -24.38
N SER A 306 -13.56 7.62 -24.50
CA SER A 306 -14.03 7.07 -25.77
C SER A 306 -15.29 7.79 -26.22
N ASN A 307 -16.21 8.08 -25.30
CA ASN A 307 -17.43 8.82 -25.57
C ASN A 307 -17.16 10.28 -25.96
N HIS A 308 -16.26 10.97 -25.21
CA HIS A 308 -15.89 12.36 -25.54
C HIS A 308 -15.13 12.53 -26.85
N LYS A 309 -14.39 11.53 -27.30
CA LYS A 309 -13.74 11.55 -28.62
C LYS A 309 -14.76 11.39 -29.76
N ARG A 310 -15.78 10.56 -29.56
CA ARG A 310 -16.86 10.39 -30.56
C ARG A 310 -17.64 11.70 -30.75
N VAL A 311 -17.95 12.40 -29.66
CA VAL A 311 -18.65 13.70 -29.71
C VAL A 311 -17.81 14.81 -30.34
N LYS A 312 -16.48 14.81 -30.21
CA LYS A 312 -15.59 15.81 -30.83
C LYS A 312 -15.32 15.56 -32.33
N ASN A 313 -15.56 14.34 -32.79
CA ASN A 313 -15.35 13.94 -34.21
C ASN A 313 -16.67 13.80 -34.99
N ALA A 314 -17.80 14.07 -34.37
CA ALA A 314 -19.14 14.22 -34.98
C ALA A 314 -19.48 15.71 -35.07
#